data_9a14b3c12f9e94abcf20365f1ed5977d
#
_entry.id   9a14b3c12f9e94abcf20365f1ed5977d
#
_cell.length_a   1.000
_cell.length_b   1.000
_cell.length_c   1.000
_cell.angle_alpha   90.00
_cell.angle_beta   90.00
_cell.angle_gamma   90.00
#
_symmetry.space_group_name_H-M   'P 1'
#
loop_
_entity.id
_entity.type
_entity.pdbx_description
1 polymer ?
#
loop_
_entity_poly.entity_id
_entity_poly.type
_entity_poly.pdbx_seq_one_letter_code
_entity_poly.pdbx_strand_id
1 'polypeptide(L)'
;MKKTAHIALPALAVACAFASSAQAALVAGWSMPTAVAASTTGSNYTYGAADQGAQTTGSSLSGYHALAATTWSSPAGNGSTYSLSANTWGVGDYFQVTVDTRGYGDISISWDQTRSSTGPSVFDLKMSVDGGANFTTVNAGYSVVQAGATGTGTSSWSSTVNQSGFTTTTIAGATAGDKASVIFRFVNTSTVVFGGTNRIDNISVTGNAVPAPGALALLGVAGLIGARRRR
;
A
#
# COMPACT_ATOMS: atom_id res chain seq x y z
N MET A 1 29.05 -31.37 -67.66
CA MET A 1 29.26 -30.57 -66.44
C MET A 1 27.90 -30.16 -65.91
N LYS A 2 27.43 -30.79 -64.78
CA LYS A 2 26.16 -30.47 -64.12
C LYS A 2 26.46 -29.50 -62.97
N LYS A 3 25.91 -28.29 -63.01
CA LYS A 3 26.01 -27.31 -61.92
C LYS A 3 24.92 -27.57 -60.93
N THR A 4 25.31 -27.97 -59.72
CA THR A 4 24.43 -28.14 -58.57
C THR A 4 24.19 -26.77 -57.93
N ALA A 5 22.96 -26.25 -57.96
CA ALA A 5 22.56 -25.03 -57.25
C ALA A 5 22.25 -25.38 -55.79
N HIS A 6 23.00 -24.81 -54.83
CA HIS A 6 22.71 -24.87 -53.42
C HIS A 6 21.71 -23.76 -53.08
N ILE A 7 20.49 -24.14 -52.70
CA ILE A 7 19.50 -23.24 -52.12
C ILE A 7 19.79 -23.11 -50.64
N ALA A 8 20.26 -21.94 -50.24
CA ALA A 8 20.42 -21.63 -48.81
C ALA A 8 19.07 -21.20 -48.23
N LEU A 9 18.48 -21.97 -47.32
CA LEU A 9 17.33 -21.52 -46.51
C LEU A 9 17.77 -20.47 -45.49
N PRO A 10 17.08 -19.32 -45.37
CA PRO A 10 17.33 -18.38 -44.31
C PRO A 10 16.75 -18.99 -42.98
N ALA A 11 17.59 -19.19 -41.98
CA ALA A 11 17.16 -19.56 -40.64
C ALA A 11 16.51 -18.32 -39.99
N LEU A 12 15.19 -18.36 -39.81
CA LEU A 12 14.42 -17.36 -39.09
C LEU A 12 14.68 -17.58 -37.59
N ALA A 13 15.53 -16.74 -36.99
CA ALA A 13 15.74 -16.70 -35.55
C ALA A 13 14.54 -16.03 -34.87
N VAL A 14 13.62 -16.80 -34.33
CA VAL A 14 12.55 -16.31 -33.45
C VAL A 14 13.18 -15.93 -32.12
N ALA A 15 13.30 -14.64 -31.84
CA ALA A 15 13.65 -14.14 -30.52
C ALA A 15 12.41 -14.27 -29.63
N CYS A 16 12.32 -15.34 -28.84
CA CYS A 16 11.34 -15.43 -27.74
C CYS A 16 11.69 -14.36 -26.70
N ALA A 17 10.96 -13.25 -26.69
CA ALA A 17 10.94 -12.34 -25.56
C ALA A 17 10.21 -13.06 -24.41
N PHE A 18 10.96 -13.54 -23.43
CA PHE A 18 10.37 -13.98 -22.18
C PHE A 18 9.81 -12.74 -21.47
N ALA A 19 8.49 -12.53 -21.54
CA ALA A 19 7.81 -11.63 -20.64
C ALA A 19 7.87 -12.29 -19.24
N SER A 20 8.85 -11.89 -18.42
CA SER A 20 8.80 -12.21 -17.00
C SER A 20 7.53 -11.54 -16.45
N SER A 21 6.64 -12.31 -15.83
CA SER A 21 5.54 -11.76 -15.06
C SER A 21 6.16 -10.86 -13.99
N ALA A 22 5.89 -9.55 -14.05
CA ALA A 22 6.33 -8.64 -13.00
C ALA A 22 5.62 -9.08 -11.72
N GLN A 23 6.39 -9.55 -10.73
CA GLN A 23 5.87 -9.85 -9.42
C GLN A 23 5.64 -8.55 -8.66
N ALA A 24 4.52 -8.43 -7.95
CA ALA A 24 4.24 -7.27 -7.13
C ALA A 24 5.34 -7.09 -6.07
N ALA A 25 5.96 -5.92 -6.07
CA ALA A 25 7.00 -5.53 -5.12
C ALA A 25 6.40 -4.65 -4.02
N LEU A 26 6.97 -4.73 -2.82
CA LEU A 26 6.63 -3.80 -1.73
C LEU A 26 7.20 -2.42 -2.06
N VAL A 27 6.30 -1.47 -2.31
CA VAL A 27 6.64 -0.06 -2.58
C VAL A 27 6.94 0.66 -1.28
N ALA A 28 6.02 0.61 -0.31
CA ALA A 28 6.21 1.16 1.03
C ALA A 28 5.40 0.36 2.04
N GLY A 29 5.93 0.17 3.26
CA GLY A 29 5.24 -0.55 4.33
C GLY A 29 5.55 0.03 5.71
N TRP A 30 4.58 -0.09 6.61
CA TRP A 30 4.67 0.32 8.01
C TRP A 30 4.33 -0.88 8.91
N SER A 31 5.37 -1.45 9.55
CA SER A 31 5.24 -2.53 10.53
C SER A 31 5.16 -2.02 11.98
N MET A 32 5.10 -0.72 12.15
CA MET A 32 4.98 -0.02 13.45
C MET A 32 6.06 -0.42 14.48
N PRO A 33 7.37 -0.32 14.15
CA PRO A 33 8.42 -0.73 15.07
C PRO A 33 8.64 0.23 16.25
N THR A 34 8.11 1.47 16.17
CA THR A 34 8.37 2.54 17.14
C THR A 34 7.11 2.87 17.92
N ALA A 35 7.26 3.02 19.24
CA ALA A 35 6.17 3.44 20.09
C ALA A 35 5.83 4.93 19.93
N VAL A 36 4.55 5.27 20.02
CA VAL A 36 4.10 6.64 20.25
C VAL A 36 4.52 7.05 21.65
N ALA A 37 5.09 8.24 21.83
CA ALA A 37 5.47 8.74 23.16
C ALA A 37 4.25 8.77 24.09
N ALA A 38 4.48 8.46 25.36
CA ALA A 38 3.42 8.47 26.38
C ALA A 38 2.75 9.85 26.46
N SER A 39 1.43 9.86 26.68
CA SER A 39 0.63 11.08 26.83
C SER A 39 0.62 11.97 25.59
N THR A 40 0.87 11.43 24.39
CA THR A 40 0.74 12.19 23.13
C THR A 40 -0.73 12.53 22.88
N THR A 41 -1.05 13.81 22.83
CA THR A 41 -2.40 14.31 22.55
C THR A 41 -2.38 15.36 21.46
N GLY A 42 -3.50 15.57 20.80
CA GLY A 42 -3.67 16.60 19.77
C GLY A 42 -4.56 16.14 18.62
N SER A 43 -4.92 17.08 17.76
CA SER A 43 -5.74 16.80 16.57
C SER A 43 -4.95 16.11 15.45
N ASN A 44 -3.65 16.30 15.39
CA ASN A 44 -2.79 15.70 14.37
C ASN A 44 -1.65 14.91 15.03
N TYR A 45 -1.26 13.82 14.38
CA TYR A 45 -0.08 13.07 14.75
C TYR A 45 0.62 12.56 13.49
N THR A 46 1.95 12.69 13.44
CA THR A 46 2.78 12.09 12.40
C THR A 46 3.58 10.96 13.00
N TYR A 47 3.29 9.74 12.55
CA TYR A 47 4.04 8.55 12.97
C TYR A 47 5.42 8.53 12.31
N GLY A 48 5.47 8.78 10.99
CA GLY A 48 6.74 8.87 10.26
C GLY A 48 6.75 8.11 8.94
N ALA A 49 7.95 7.97 8.40
CA ALA A 49 8.19 7.28 7.14
C ALA A 49 7.93 5.77 7.22
N ALA A 50 7.73 5.14 6.08
CA ALA A 50 7.70 3.68 5.95
C ALA A 50 9.03 3.09 6.42
N ASP A 51 8.97 1.97 7.14
CA ASP A 51 10.12 1.22 7.62
C ASP A 51 10.53 0.08 6.66
N GLN A 52 9.69 -0.20 5.66
CA GLN A 52 9.89 -1.27 4.69
C GLN A 52 9.57 -0.80 3.26
N GLY A 53 10.14 -1.48 2.26
CA GLY A 53 9.86 -1.24 0.85
C GLY A 53 10.91 -0.43 0.12
N ALA A 54 10.68 -0.22 -1.17
CA ALA A 54 11.63 0.46 -2.07
C ALA A 54 11.52 2.00 -2.01
N GLN A 55 10.35 2.54 -1.60
CA GLN A 55 10.03 3.97 -1.57
C GLN A 55 9.73 4.45 -0.14
N THR A 56 10.68 4.24 0.76
CA THR A 56 10.54 4.69 2.16
C THR A 56 10.78 6.20 2.30
N THR A 57 11.71 6.75 1.50
CA THR A 57 12.01 8.19 1.51
C THR A 57 10.84 9.00 0.96
N GLY A 58 10.40 10.02 1.71
CA GLY A 58 9.27 10.86 1.33
C GLY A 58 7.90 10.22 1.59
N SER A 59 7.85 8.97 2.07
CA SER A 59 6.62 8.37 2.57
C SER A 59 6.28 8.91 3.96
N SER A 60 5.00 8.84 4.34
CA SER A 60 4.58 9.20 5.70
C SER A 60 3.29 8.49 6.10
N LEU A 61 3.20 8.16 7.39
CA LEU A 61 1.96 7.78 8.06
C LEU A 61 1.60 8.86 9.07
N SER A 62 0.36 9.29 9.07
CA SER A 62 -0.17 10.30 9.97
C SER A 62 -1.64 10.03 10.30
N GLY A 63 -2.18 10.80 11.23
CA GLY A 63 -3.60 10.81 11.52
C GLY A 63 -4.10 12.24 11.76
N TYR A 64 -5.38 12.44 11.51
CA TYR A 64 -6.07 13.69 11.74
C TYR A 64 -7.39 13.45 12.45
N HIS A 65 -7.61 14.20 13.52
CA HIS A 65 -8.85 14.24 14.29
C HIS A 65 -9.27 15.69 14.50
N ALA A 66 -10.55 15.99 14.33
CA ALA A 66 -11.10 17.32 14.52
C ALA A 66 -11.10 17.74 16.00
N LEU A 67 -11.13 16.78 16.93
CA LEU A 67 -11.19 17.05 18.37
C LEU A 67 -9.79 17.07 18.97
N ALA A 68 -9.39 18.21 19.57
CA ALA A 68 -8.05 18.38 20.16
C ALA A 68 -7.73 17.48 21.35
N ALA A 69 -8.75 16.84 21.96
CA ALA A 69 -8.60 15.93 23.08
C ALA A 69 -8.22 14.48 22.67
N THR A 70 -7.95 14.22 21.40
CA THR A 70 -7.54 12.90 20.92
C THR A 70 -6.22 12.46 21.56
N THR A 71 -6.19 11.24 22.07
CA THR A 71 -4.98 10.59 22.58
C THR A 71 -4.46 9.61 21.54
N TRP A 72 -3.22 9.78 21.16
CA TRP A 72 -2.47 8.86 20.30
C TRP A 72 -1.68 7.87 21.14
N SER A 73 -1.68 6.61 20.75
CA SER A 73 -0.99 5.56 21.50
C SER A 73 -0.54 4.43 20.56
N SER A 74 0.30 3.54 21.08
CA SER A 74 0.84 2.40 20.35
C SER A 74 0.64 1.09 21.16
N PRO A 75 -0.59 0.58 21.26
CA PRO A 75 -0.82 -0.75 21.82
C PRO A 75 -0.24 -1.83 20.91
N ALA A 76 -0.23 -3.10 21.38
CA ALA A 76 0.22 -4.22 20.58
C ALA A 76 -0.45 -4.26 19.23
N GLY A 77 0.34 -4.53 18.18
CA GLY A 77 -0.14 -4.67 16.82
C GLY A 77 -0.70 -6.07 16.53
N ASN A 78 -0.97 -6.34 15.26
CA ASN A 78 -1.42 -7.64 14.78
C ASN A 78 -0.21 -8.46 14.31
N GLY A 79 0.49 -9.10 15.24
CA GLY A 79 1.76 -9.80 14.99
C GLY A 79 2.97 -8.86 14.89
N SER A 80 2.81 -7.59 15.21
CA SER A 80 3.86 -6.56 15.27
C SER A 80 3.96 -5.97 16.67
N THR A 81 5.08 -5.31 16.97
CA THR A 81 5.33 -4.79 18.32
C THR A 81 4.28 -3.75 18.73
N TYR A 82 3.93 -2.85 17.81
CA TYR A 82 3.00 -1.75 18.05
C TYR A 82 2.00 -1.62 16.91
N SER A 83 0.97 -0.82 17.16
CA SER A 83 0.03 -0.28 16.16
C SER A 83 -0.13 1.21 16.39
N LEU A 84 -0.61 1.97 15.41
CA LEU A 84 -1.03 3.35 15.62
C LEU A 84 -2.49 3.38 16.02
N SER A 85 -2.79 3.91 17.18
CA SER A 85 -4.12 3.97 17.79
C SER A 85 -4.52 5.38 18.18
N ALA A 86 -5.79 5.71 17.97
CA ALA A 86 -6.40 6.94 18.48
C ALA A 86 -7.77 6.64 19.08
N ASN A 87 -8.18 7.51 20.03
CA ASN A 87 -9.57 7.59 20.52
C ASN A 87 -10.25 8.85 20.00
N THR A 88 -11.45 9.16 20.49
CA THR A 88 -12.16 10.42 20.21
C THR A 88 -12.32 10.67 18.72
N TRP A 89 -13.04 9.77 18.04
CA TRP A 89 -13.26 9.81 16.60
C TRP A 89 -14.48 10.65 16.23
N GLY A 90 -14.30 11.62 15.34
CA GLY A 90 -15.36 12.31 14.61
C GLY A 90 -15.63 11.66 13.25
N VAL A 91 -16.80 11.92 12.66
CA VAL A 91 -17.04 11.62 11.25
C VAL A 91 -16.12 12.50 10.40
N GLY A 92 -15.39 11.87 9.48
CA GLY A 92 -14.40 12.56 8.66
C GLY A 92 -12.98 12.53 9.21
N ASP A 93 -12.75 12.09 10.45
CA ASP A 93 -11.41 11.83 10.98
C ASP A 93 -10.76 10.64 10.26
N TYR A 94 -9.44 10.65 10.13
CA TYR A 94 -8.74 9.64 9.33
C TYR A 94 -7.32 9.32 9.79
N PHE A 95 -6.86 8.13 9.47
CA PHE A 95 -5.43 7.84 9.25
C PHE A 95 -5.07 8.12 7.79
N GLN A 96 -3.83 8.49 7.51
CA GLN A 96 -3.35 8.80 6.17
C GLN A 96 -1.97 8.24 5.93
N VAL A 97 -1.76 7.63 4.76
CA VAL A 97 -0.43 7.35 4.23
C VAL A 97 -0.19 8.12 2.95
N THR A 98 1.05 8.59 2.78
CA THR A 98 1.54 9.20 1.54
C THR A 98 2.71 8.37 1.04
N VAL A 99 2.73 8.06 -0.25
CA VAL A 99 3.75 7.22 -0.87
C VAL A 99 4.10 7.70 -2.27
N ASP A 100 5.38 7.57 -2.64
CA ASP A 100 5.87 7.72 -4.02
C ASP A 100 5.69 6.37 -4.74
N THR A 101 5.01 6.34 -5.87
CA THR A 101 4.78 5.12 -6.67
C THR A 101 5.49 5.15 -8.01
N ARG A 102 6.41 6.10 -8.24
CA ARG A 102 7.17 6.18 -9.50
C ARG A 102 7.93 4.90 -9.78
N GLY A 103 7.83 4.43 -11.02
CA GLY A 103 8.38 3.16 -11.46
C GLY A 103 7.55 1.93 -11.11
N TYR A 104 6.34 2.11 -10.55
CA TYR A 104 5.42 1.04 -10.23
C TYR A 104 4.03 1.29 -10.83
N GLY A 105 3.41 0.22 -11.37
CA GLY A 105 2.02 0.19 -11.82
C GLY A 105 1.18 -0.76 -10.98
N ASP A 106 -0.11 -0.84 -11.29
CA ASP A 106 -1.07 -1.78 -10.66
C ASP A 106 -1.01 -1.74 -9.12
N ILE A 107 -1.10 -0.54 -8.56
CA ILE A 107 -0.95 -0.31 -7.13
C ILE A 107 -2.08 -0.97 -6.34
N SER A 108 -1.70 -1.66 -5.28
CA SER A 108 -2.59 -2.22 -4.27
C SER A 108 -2.15 -1.77 -2.88
N ILE A 109 -3.11 -1.59 -1.97
CA ILE A 109 -2.86 -1.28 -0.57
C ILE A 109 -3.54 -2.31 0.32
N SER A 110 -2.84 -2.79 1.33
CA SER A 110 -3.34 -3.69 2.37
C SER A 110 -3.01 -3.13 3.73
N TRP A 111 -3.88 -3.38 4.70
CA TRP A 111 -3.70 -2.93 6.08
C TRP A 111 -4.48 -3.80 7.05
N ASP A 112 -4.03 -3.85 8.28
CA ASP A 112 -4.78 -4.41 9.40
C ASP A 112 -5.43 -3.29 10.18
N GLN A 113 -6.71 -3.46 10.52
CA GLN A 113 -7.45 -2.45 11.29
C GLN A 113 -8.41 -3.12 12.27
N THR A 114 -8.45 -2.59 13.49
CA THR A 114 -9.37 -3.05 14.51
C THR A 114 -9.89 -1.91 15.37
N ARG A 115 -10.97 -2.15 16.10
CA ARG A 115 -11.60 -1.21 17.00
C ARG A 115 -11.88 -1.80 18.36
N SER A 116 -12.06 -0.95 19.37
CA SER A 116 -12.72 -1.33 20.61
C SER A 116 -14.23 -1.51 20.42
N SER A 117 -14.92 -2.04 21.40
CA SER A 117 -16.38 -2.24 21.34
C SER A 117 -17.16 -0.98 20.99
N THR A 118 -16.68 0.17 21.45
CA THR A 118 -17.28 1.49 21.21
C THR A 118 -16.54 2.31 20.14
N GLY A 119 -15.51 1.76 19.51
CA GLY A 119 -14.78 2.44 18.45
C GLY A 119 -15.56 2.49 17.14
N PRO A 120 -15.19 3.39 16.21
CA PRO A 120 -15.87 3.52 14.92
C PRO A 120 -15.73 2.25 14.08
N SER A 121 -16.83 1.83 13.44
CA SER A 121 -16.95 0.51 12.81
C SER A 121 -16.96 0.53 11.30
N VAL A 122 -17.15 1.68 10.65
CA VAL A 122 -17.24 1.79 9.19
C VAL A 122 -16.35 2.91 8.72
N PHE A 123 -15.56 2.62 7.71
CA PHE A 123 -14.61 3.55 7.10
C PHE A 123 -14.71 3.51 5.57
N ASP A 124 -14.32 4.61 4.93
CA ASP A 124 -13.98 4.65 3.51
C ASP A 124 -12.46 4.69 3.34
N LEU A 125 -11.93 3.97 2.35
CA LEU A 125 -10.61 4.27 1.83
C LEU A 125 -10.76 5.26 0.67
N LYS A 126 -10.15 6.43 0.82
CA LYS A 126 -10.10 7.48 -0.20
C LYS A 126 -8.67 7.64 -0.71
N MET A 127 -8.54 7.97 -1.99
CA MET A 127 -7.25 8.15 -2.66
C MET A 127 -7.17 9.50 -3.35
N SER A 128 -6.01 10.14 -3.29
CA SER A 128 -5.64 11.31 -4.08
C SER A 128 -4.34 11.04 -4.83
N VAL A 129 -4.25 11.53 -6.07
CA VAL A 129 -3.06 11.50 -6.92
C VAL A 129 -2.59 12.90 -7.35
N ASP A 130 -3.18 13.92 -6.77
CA ASP A 130 -2.97 15.35 -7.08
C ASP A 130 -2.50 16.16 -5.84
N GLY A 131 -1.80 15.49 -4.92
CA GLY A 131 -1.27 16.14 -3.72
C GLY A 131 -2.31 16.43 -2.65
N GLY A 132 -3.47 15.81 -2.70
CA GLY A 132 -4.54 15.97 -1.71
C GLY A 132 -5.59 17.03 -2.08
N ALA A 133 -5.53 17.57 -3.31
CA ALA A 133 -6.53 18.53 -3.77
C ALA A 133 -7.90 17.88 -3.98
N ASN A 134 -7.92 16.67 -4.54
CA ASN A 134 -9.14 15.89 -4.74
C ASN A 134 -8.97 14.46 -4.24
N PHE A 135 -10.04 13.90 -3.69
CA PHE A 135 -10.09 12.51 -3.21
C PHE A 135 -11.21 11.74 -3.90
N THR A 136 -10.89 10.53 -4.36
CA THR A 136 -11.89 9.55 -4.84
C THR A 136 -11.98 8.40 -3.85
N THR A 137 -13.19 7.87 -3.62
CA THR A 137 -13.37 6.68 -2.79
C THR A 137 -13.00 5.44 -3.60
N VAL A 138 -12.05 4.65 -3.11
CA VAL A 138 -11.57 3.42 -3.75
C VAL A 138 -12.05 2.15 -3.04
N ASN A 139 -12.46 2.27 -1.78
CA ASN A 139 -13.18 1.23 -1.04
C ASN A 139 -14.18 1.90 -0.10
N ALA A 140 -15.47 1.77 -0.40
CA ALA A 140 -16.53 2.45 0.33
C ALA A 140 -17.11 1.55 1.44
N GLY A 141 -17.31 2.12 2.62
CA GLY A 141 -18.07 1.51 3.70
C GLY A 141 -17.50 0.19 4.21
N TYR A 142 -16.17 0.00 4.21
CA TYR A 142 -15.60 -1.23 4.75
C TYR A 142 -15.75 -1.29 6.27
N SER A 143 -16.07 -2.50 6.75
CA SER A 143 -16.31 -2.74 8.17
C SER A 143 -15.01 -3.04 8.90
N VAL A 144 -14.80 -2.38 10.05
CA VAL A 144 -13.67 -2.62 10.94
C VAL A 144 -14.07 -3.61 12.01
N VAL A 145 -13.37 -4.75 12.05
CA VAL A 145 -13.64 -5.84 13.00
C VAL A 145 -13.22 -5.45 14.40
N GLN A 146 -14.05 -5.77 15.39
CA GLN A 146 -13.70 -5.61 16.80
C GLN A 146 -12.82 -6.77 17.27
N ALA A 147 -11.63 -6.47 17.79
CA ALA A 147 -10.74 -7.47 18.37
C ALA A 147 -11.35 -8.12 19.62
N GLY A 148 -11.31 -9.45 19.67
CA GLY A 148 -11.78 -10.22 20.84
C GLY A 148 -13.30 -10.22 21.03
N ALA A 149 -14.09 -9.83 20.02
CA ALA A 149 -15.54 -9.91 20.11
C ALA A 149 -16.03 -11.35 20.09
N THR A 150 -17.00 -11.66 20.94
CA THR A 150 -17.61 -12.98 21.01
C THR A 150 -18.28 -13.33 19.68
N GLY A 151 -18.01 -14.51 19.16
CA GLY A 151 -18.63 -15.01 17.92
C GLY A 151 -17.98 -14.54 16.62
N THR A 152 -16.94 -13.69 16.64
CA THR A 152 -16.24 -13.23 15.44
C THR A 152 -15.10 -14.14 15.01
N GLY A 153 -14.68 -15.09 15.86
CA GLY A 153 -13.51 -15.93 15.63
C GLY A 153 -12.18 -15.18 15.72
N THR A 154 -12.19 -13.90 16.12
CA THR A 154 -11.01 -13.05 16.22
C THR A 154 -10.60 -12.89 17.70
N SER A 155 -9.29 -13.03 17.97
CA SER A 155 -8.71 -12.73 19.29
C SER A 155 -8.28 -11.27 19.38
N SER A 156 -7.94 -10.81 20.57
CA SER A 156 -7.27 -9.52 20.72
C SER A 156 -5.93 -9.53 20.01
N TRP A 157 -5.53 -8.39 19.46
CA TRP A 157 -4.22 -8.25 18.85
C TRP A 157 -3.11 -8.51 19.86
N SER A 158 -2.05 -9.18 19.39
CA SER A 158 -0.84 -9.45 20.16
C SER A 158 0.39 -9.18 19.31
N SER A 159 1.52 -8.89 19.95
CA SER A 159 2.77 -8.61 19.25
C SER A 159 3.40 -9.82 18.57
N THR A 160 2.85 -11.01 18.74
CA THR A 160 3.46 -12.28 18.29
C THR A 160 2.62 -13.07 17.29
N VAL A 161 1.31 -12.78 17.20
CA VAL A 161 0.38 -13.55 16.34
C VAL A 161 -0.34 -12.62 15.39
N ASN A 162 -0.06 -12.78 14.10
CA ASN A 162 -0.82 -12.12 13.03
C ASN A 162 -2.13 -12.89 12.77
N GLN A 163 -3.23 -12.16 12.66
CA GLN A 163 -4.56 -12.69 12.39
C GLN A 163 -5.11 -12.05 11.12
N SER A 164 -5.23 -12.82 10.06
CA SER A 164 -5.69 -12.37 8.73
C SER A 164 -7.15 -11.85 8.71
N GLY A 165 -7.95 -12.18 9.71
CA GLY A 165 -9.33 -11.70 9.83
C GLY A 165 -9.47 -10.18 10.04
N PHE A 166 -8.38 -9.47 10.27
CA PHE A 166 -8.34 -8.00 10.38
C PHE A 166 -7.80 -7.31 9.14
N THR A 167 -7.29 -8.08 8.17
CA THR A 167 -6.64 -7.55 6.97
C THR A 167 -7.67 -7.17 5.93
N THR A 168 -7.56 -5.95 5.43
CA THR A 168 -8.31 -5.47 4.26
C THR A 168 -7.32 -5.15 3.14
N THR A 169 -7.67 -5.53 1.91
CA THR A 169 -6.87 -5.22 0.72
C THR A 169 -7.75 -4.53 -0.31
N THR A 170 -7.21 -3.50 -0.94
CA THR A 170 -7.89 -2.74 -2.00
C THR A 170 -6.96 -2.53 -3.18
N ILE A 171 -7.44 -2.78 -4.38
CA ILE A 171 -6.74 -2.47 -5.63
C ILE A 171 -6.99 -1.00 -5.95
N ALA A 172 -5.95 -0.18 -5.89
CA ALA A 172 -6.02 1.24 -6.24
C ALA A 172 -5.93 1.45 -7.77
N GLY A 173 -5.43 0.44 -8.48
CA GLY A 173 -5.40 0.40 -9.93
C GLY A 173 -4.30 1.25 -10.58
N ALA A 174 -4.42 1.39 -11.90
CA ALA A 174 -3.40 2.06 -12.74
C ALA A 174 -3.30 3.57 -12.46
N THR A 175 -4.36 4.22 -12.00
CA THR A 175 -4.35 5.67 -11.71
C THR A 175 -3.40 6.05 -10.58
N ALA A 176 -3.13 5.12 -9.66
CA ALA A 176 -2.19 5.29 -8.56
C ALA A 176 -0.74 4.99 -8.98
N GLY A 177 -0.50 4.42 -10.17
CA GLY A 177 0.83 4.06 -10.64
C GLY A 177 1.61 5.24 -11.18
N ASP A 178 2.95 5.18 -11.03
CA ASP A 178 3.92 6.16 -11.56
C ASP A 178 3.63 7.60 -11.13
N LYS A 179 3.33 7.80 -9.85
CA LYS A 179 3.05 9.10 -9.24
C LYS A 179 4.10 9.47 -8.20
N ALA A 180 4.52 10.73 -8.20
CA ALA A 180 5.42 11.25 -7.16
C ALA A 180 4.76 11.29 -5.77
N SER A 181 3.42 11.34 -5.73
CA SER A 181 2.66 11.33 -4.48
C SER A 181 1.30 10.71 -4.70
N VAL A 182 1.04 9.63 -3.97
CA VAL A 182 -0.30 9.05 -3.80
C VAL A 182 -0.63 9.12 -2.32
N ILE A 183 -1.82 9.64 -2.01
CA ILE A 183 -2.30 9.77 -0.64
C ILE A 183 -3.50 8.85 -0.46
N PHE A 184 -3.44 7.97 0.54
CA PHE A 184 -4.57 7.15 0.97
C PHE A 184 -5.06 7.63 2.33
N ARG A 185 -6.37 7.84 2.48
CA ARG A 185 -7.04 8.18 3.73
C ARG A 185 -8.02 7.11 4.13
N PHE A 186 -7.89 6.62 5.35
CA PHE A 186 -8.81 5.70 6.01
C PHE A 186 -9.77 6.55 6.84
N VAL A 187 -10.92 6.91 6.27
CA VAL A 187 -11.82 7.94 6.79
C VAL A 187 -12.98 7.31 7.55
N ASN A 188 -13.17 7.71 8.81
CA ASN A 188 -14.34 7.30 9.59
C ASN A 188 -15.62 7.88 8.98
N THR A 189 -16.57 7.01 8.65
CA THR A 189 -17.88 7.37 8.08
C THR A 189 -19.06 6.96 8.98
N SER A 190 -18.79 6.29 10.11
CA SER A 190 -19.84 5.71 10.93
C SER A 190 -20.48 6.70 11.89
N THR A 191 -19.79 7.04 12.99
CA THR A 191 -20.37 7.86 14.07
C THR A 191 -19.28 8.65 14.79
N VAL A 192 -19.71 9.65 15.56
CA VAL A 192 -18.85 10.33 16.55
C VAL A 192 -18.72 9.41 17.77
N VAL A 193 -17.47 9.15 18.22
CA VAL A 193 -17.16 8.27 19.35
C VAL A 193 -16.15 8.94 20.27
N PHE A 194 -16.55 9.25 21.50
CA PHE A 194 -15.69 9.96 22.46
C PHE A 194 -14.76 9.04 23.27
N GLY A 195 -15.06 7.78 23.45
CA GLY A 195 -14.29 6.88 24.32
C GLY A 195 -13.75 5.64 23.62
N GLY A 196 -14.20 5.36 22.40
CA GLY A 196 -13.77 4.19 21.64
C GLY A 196 -12.49 4.44 20.88
N THR A 197 -11.69 3.39 20.71
CA THR A 197 -10.45 3.43 19.94
C THR A 197 -10.60 2.74 18.61
N ASN A 198 -9.85 3.23 17.63
CA ASN A 198 -9.54 2.53 16.40
C ASN A 198 -8.02 2.51 16.22
N ARG A 199 -7.48 1.43 15.70
CA ARG A 199 -6.04 1.28 15.46
C ARG A 199 -5.77 0.59 14.14
N ILE A 200 -4.65 1.00 13.52
CA ILE A 200 -4.18 0.51 12.22
C ILE A 200 -2.76 -0.02 12.36
N ASP A 201 -2.42 -1.04 11.56
CA ASP A 201 -1.14 -1.73 11.57
C ASP A 201 -0.84 -2.40 10.23
N ASN A 202 0.39 -2.89 10.04
CA ASN A 202 0.82 -3.70 8.90
C ASN A 202 0.37 -3.10 7.56
N ILE A 203 0.49 -1.78 7.41
CA ILE A 203 0.11 -1.13 6.15
C ILE A 203 1.17 -1.48 5.11
N SER A 204 0.74 -1.94 3.94
CA SER A 204 1.62 -2.23 2.81
C SER A 204 1.04 -1.71 1.50
N VAL A 205 1.85 -0.98 0.75
CA VAL A 205 1.56 -0.56 -0.62
C VAL A 205 2.45 -1.37 -1.54
N THR A 206 1.84 -2.10 -2.46
CA THR A 206 2.53 -2.95 -3.44
C THR A 206 2.24 -2.50 -4.86
N GLY A 207 3.12 -2.82 -5.80
CA GLY A 207 2.92 -2.52 -7.21
C GLY A 207 3.85 -3.35 -8.10
N ASN A 208 3.49 -3.47 -9.37
CA ASN A 208 4.32 -4.12 -10.38
C ASN A 208 5.37 -3.12 -10.89
N ALA A 209 6.65 -3.50 -10.88
CA ALA A 209 7.71 -2.66 -11.44
C ALA A 209 7.46 -2.42 -12.93
N VAL A 210 7.45 -1.16 -13.34
CA VAL A 210 7.33 -0.74 -14.74
C VAL A 210 8.73 -0.59 -15.32
N PRO A 211 9.12 -1.38 -16.35
CA PRO A 211 10.42 -1.26 -16.96
C PRO A 211 10.64 0.15 -17.51
N ALA A 212 11.80 0.75 -17.23
CA ALA A 212 12.15 2.05 -17.78
C ALA A 212 12.11 2.00 -19.31
N PRO A 213 11.58 3.03 -20.00
CA PRO A 213 11.46 3.06 -21.47
C PRO A 213 12.76 2.74 -22.20
N GLY A 214 13.91 3.11 -21.64
CA GLY A 214 15.24 2.81 -22.18
C GLY A 214 15.62 1.33 -22.16
N ALA A 215 15.11 0.53 -21.24
CA ALA A 215 15.42 -0.90 -21.17
C ALA A 215 14.81 -1.66 -22.35
N LEU A 216 13.60 -1.30 -22.78
CA LEU A 216 12.96 -1.85 -23.97
C LEU A 216 13.66 -1.40 -25.26
N ALA A 217 14.13 -0.16 -25.33
CA ALA A 217 14.89 0.36 -26.47
C ALA A 217 16.25 -0.35 -26.63
N LEU A 218 16.96 -0.64 -25.54
CA LEU A 218 18.22 -1.38 -25.54
C LEU A 218 18.04 -2.83 -26.03
N LEU A 219 16.98 -3.51 -25.63
CA LEU A 219 16.64 -4.85 -26.11
C LEU A 219 16.35 -4.83 -27.62
N GLY A 220 15.63 -3.82 -28.12
CA GLY A 220 15.36 -3.62 -29.55
C GLY A 220 16.63 -3.41 -30.35
N VAL A 221 17.55 -2.56 -29.89
CA VAL A 221 18.84 -2.28 -30.56
C VAL A 221 19.75 -3.52 -30.53
N ALA A 222 19.83 -4.25 -29.42
CA ALA A 222 20.62 -5.48 -29.31
C ALA A 222 20.12 -6.56 -30.28
N GLY A 223 18.79 -6.68 -30.45
CA GLY A 223 18.18 -7.57 -31.43
C GLY A 223 18.55 -7.22 -32.87
N LEU A 224 18.57 -5.93 -33.23
CA LEU A 224 18.95 -5.45 -34.56
C LEU A 224 20.43 -5.65 -34.87
N ILE A 225 21.34 -5.43 -33.90
CA ILE A 225 22.79 -5.64 -34.07
C ILE A 225 23.10 -7.13 -34.19
N GLY A 226 22.44 -8.00 -33.41
CA GLY A 226 22.59 -9.45 -33.51
C GLY A 226 22.14 -10.03 -34.87
N ALA A 227 21.10 -9.46 -35.48
CA ALA A 227 20.64 -9.84 -36.80
C ALA A 227 21.62 -9.42 -37.93
N ARG A 228 22.32 -8.28 -37.77
CA ARG A 228 23.26 -7.73 -38.77
C ARG A 228 24.61 -8.48 -38.82
N ARG A 229 25.02 -9.13 -37.74
CA ARG A 229 26.29 -9.89 -37.68
C ARG A 229 26.24 -11.28 -38.34
N ARG A 230 25.09 -11.71 -38.85
CA ARG A 230 24.86 -13.00 -39.52
C ARG A 230 24.70 -12.90 -41.06
N ARG A 231 25.10 -11.78 -41.66
CA ARG A 231 25.17 -11.64 -43.13
C ARG A 231 26.61 -11.63 -43.62
#